data_137e3684e198b7c9960e8c2208b176be
#
_entry.id   137e3684e198b7c9960e8c2208b176be
#
_cell.length_a   1.000
_cell.length_b   1.000
_cell.length_c   1.000
_cell.angle_alpha   90.00
_cell.angle_beta   90.00
_cell.angle_gamma   90.00
#
_symmetry.space_group_name_H-M   'P 1'
#
loop_
_entity.id
_entity.type
_entity.pdbx_description
1 polymer ?
#
loop_
_entity_poly.entity_id
_entity_poly.type
_entity_poly.pdbx_seq_one_letter_code
_entity_poly.pdbx_strand_id
1 'polypeptide(L)'
;MRVFLFVLALLLNTWLGISQSADEKKLEEDLFGLPDVSFTKISAANELPIKYMLRIKQPLDHKDRSKGEFYQRVILTHQGYQQPTLMQTQGYELYKGKNELEAALKANHLNIEHRYFGESVPDSIQWQYLTLEQVTADLHRINQLFKPMYKNKWISTGISKGGQTTIFYKFFYPDDVDVSVPYVAPFNEGLEDKRIYTFLDTVGTAACRNKIREFQRNLLKQEEAALEKLKWYAKGAGLQFKYLDNELGKAYELAVLEFSFSFWQWGSKCEEIPGNESLDASLDYLLKVSNIDFFADVSMEKYAPHYYQAASQMGYYGYDIEPFKEELKHFTSNPLAAFYPKDAGRVVYDPALNRKVAAWLKTGGNNMLYIYGGSDTWSADMIIPTSKVNSKVYVLPGKDHGKARVIHMDPVMKKQFADQLGQWLGIQISPEDFK
;
A
#
# COMPACT_ATOMS: atom_id res chain seq x y z
N MET A 1 -64.88 41.29 -35.39
CA MET A 1 -64.76 39.84 -35.30
C MET A 1 -63.28 39.48 -35.29
N ARG A 2 -62.67 39.26 -34.11
CA ARG A 2 -61.25 38.84 -33.99
C ARG A 2 -61.29 37.40 -33.55
N VAL A 3 -60.78 36.52 -34.40
CA VAL A 3 -60.63 35.11 -34.14
C VAL A 3 -59.27 34.92 -33.39
N PHE A 4 -59.34 34.45 -32.13
CA PHE A 4 -58.17 34.03 -31.34
C PHE A 4 -57.81 32.58 -31.70
N LEU A 5 -56.68 32.38 -32.35
CA LEU A 5 -56.06 31.04 -32.51
C LEU A 5 -55.27 30.75 -31.23
N PHE A 6 -55.74 29.77 -30.45
CA PHE A 6 -54.98 29.15 -29.38
C PHE A 6 -54.02 28.10 -30.01
N VAL A 7 -52.72 28.41 -30.02
CA VAL A 7 -51.68 27.46 -30.31
C VAL A 7 -51.37 26.67 -29.03
N LEU A 8 -51.80 25.43 -28.97
CA LEU A 8 -51.50 24.48 -27.92
C LEU A 8 -50.05 23.98 -28.15
N ALA A 9 -49.06 24.57 -27.46
CA ALA A 9 -47.71 24.07 -27.43
C ALA A 9 -47.67 22.83 -26.52
N LEU A 10 -47.74 21.63 -27.12
CA LEU A 10 -47.39 20.37 -26.46
C LEU A 10 -45.90 20.39 -26.16
N LEU A 11 -45.55 20.71 -24.92
CA LEU A 11 -44.23 20.42 -24.35
C LEU A 11 -44.07 18.91 -24.25
N LEU A 12 -43.54 18.30 -25.29
CA LEU A 12 -42.94 16.96 -25.22
C LEU A 12 -41.69 17.07 -24.32
N ASN A 13 -41.87 16.83 -23.03
CA ASN A 13 -40.78 16.46 -22.16
C ASN A 13 -40.24 15.12 -22.66
N THR A 14 -39.30 15.17 -23.60
CA THR A 14 -38.45 14.04 -23.89
C THR A 14 -37.59 13.83 -22.65
N TRP A 15 -38.02 12.95 -21.76
CA TRP A 15 -37.11 12.26 -20.87
C TRP A 15 -36.11 11.54 -21.78
N LEU A 16 -34.94 12.11 -21.92
CA LEU A 16 -33.78 11.39 -22.40
C LEU A 16 -33.46 10.37 -21.28
N GLY A 17 -34.20 9.28 -21.29
CA GLY A 17 -33.82 8.08 -20.58
C GLY A 17 -32.48 7.64 -21.18
N ILE A 18 -31.40 7.88 -20.43
CA ILE A 18 -30.08 7.39 -20.78
C ILE A 18 -30.24 5.87 -20.80
N SER A 19 -30.27 5.28 -22.00
CA SER A 19 -30.39 3.84 -22.16
C SER A 19 -29.13 3.21 -21.60
N GLN A 20 -29.29 2.45 -20.52
CA GLN A 20 -28.25 1.60 -19.98
C GLN A 20 -27.80 0.61 -21.07
N SER A 21 -26.50 0.40 -21.24
CA SER A 21 -25.98 -0.57 -22.19
C SER A 21 -26.41 -1.99 -21.81
N ALA A 22 -26.57 -2.88 -22.79
CA ALA A 22 -26.88 -4.28 -22.50
C ALA A 22 -25.84 -4.96 -21.60
N ASP A 23 -24.59 -4.57 -21.75
CA ASP A 23 -23.47 -5.06 -20.92
C ASP A 23 -23.57 -4.55 -19.48
N GLU A 24 -23.92 -3.29 -19.29
CA GLU A 24 -24.15 -2.71 -17.96
C GLU A 24 -25.32 -3.39 -17.24
N LYS A 25 -26.45 -3.58 -17.94
CA LYS A 25 -27.61 -4.25 -17.37
C LYS A 25 -27.28 -5.66 -16.93
N LYS A 26 -26.58 -6.42 -17.79
CA LYS A 26 -26.11 -7.75 -17.46
C LYS A 26 -25.18 -7.75 -16.23
N LEU A 27 -24.27 -6.78 -16.15
CA LEU A 27 -23.36 -6.64 -15.01
C LEU A 27 -24.13 -6.42 -13.70
N GLU A 28 -25.13 -5.54 -13.70
CA GLU A 28 -25.97 -5.29 -12.51
C GLU A 28 -26.79 -6.53 -12.12
N GLU A 29 -27.32 -7.29 -13.08
CA GLU A 29 -28.01 -8.56 -12.83
C GLU A 29 -27.05 -9.58 -12.21
N ASP A 30 -25.82 -9.71 -12.73
CA ASP A 30 -24.79 -10.60 -12.19
C ASP A 30 -24.35 -10.17 -10.77
N LEU A 31 -24.13 -8.87 -10.54
CA LEU A 31 -23.78 -8.34 -9.22
C LEU A 31 -24.89 -8.54 -8.19
N PHE A 32 -26.16 -8.36 -8.60
CA PHE A 32 -27.32 -8.59 -7.75
C PHE A 32 -27.46 -10.08 -7.34
N GLY A 33 -27.03 -10.98 -8.21
CA GLY A 33 -27.02 -12.42 -7.95
C GLY A 33 -25.92 -12.88 -6.98
N LEU A 34 -24.92 -12.04 -6.67
CA LEU A 34 -23.83 -12.42 -5.78
C LEU A 34 -24.28 -12.44 -4.32
N PRO A 35 -23.99 -13.49 -3.54
CA PRO A 35 -24.31 -13.54 -2.13
C PRO A 35 -23.47 -12.55 -1.31
N ASP A 36 -24.10 -11.87 -0.35
CA ASP A 36 -23.44 -10.98 0.60
C ASP A 36 -22.77 -9.75 -0.05
N VAL A 37 -23.20 -9.33 -1.23
CA VAL A 37 -22.69 -8.20 -1.99
C VAL A 37 -23.78 -7.16 -2.17
N SER A 38 -23.50 -5.92 -1.80
CA SER A 38 -24.26 -4.75 -2.22
C SER A 38 -23.39 -3.82 -3.06
N PHE A 39 -24.00 -3.08 -3.98
CA PHE A 39 -23.25 -2.25 -4.91
C PHE A 39 -23.95 -0.91 -5.19
N THR A 40 -23.13 0.08 -5.53
CA THR A 40 -23.59 1.40 -5.96
C THR A 40 -22.73 1.85 -7.13
N LYS A 41 -23.35 2.26 -8.23
CA LYS A 41 -22.64 2.83 -9.38
C LYS A 41 -21.97 4.15 -8.99
N ILE A 42 -20.68 4.28 -9.32
CA ILE A 42 -19.87 5.47 -9.02
C ILE A 42 -19.33 6.17 -10.27
N SER A 43 -19.39 5.54 -11.45
CA SER A 43 -19.14 6.20 -12.73
C SER A 43 -20.33 7.05 -13.14
N ALA A 44 -20.07 8.17 -13.84
CA ALA A 44 -21.12 8.97 -14.43
C ALA A 44 -21.89 8.18 -15.51
N ALA A 45 -23.06 8.67 -15.86
CA ALA A 45 -23.83 8.07 -16.96
C ALA A 45 -23.02 8.14 -18.27
N ASN A 46 -22.93 7.00 -18.98
CA ASN A 46 -22.15 6.83 -20.20
C ASN A 46 -20.62 6.97 -20.04
N GLU A 47 -20.10 7.02 -18.81
CA GLU A 47 -18.66 6.96 -18.56
C GLU A 47 -18.16 5.52 -18.68
N LEU A 48 -17.08 5.33 -19.43
CA LEU A 48 -16.39 4.04 -19.56
C LEU A 48 -14.94 4.18 -19.02
N PRO A 49 -14.45 3.15 -18.37
CA PRO A 49 -15.12 1.91 -17.94
C PRO A 49 -16.16 2.15 -16.84
N ILE A 50 -17.15 1.26 -16.77
CA ILE A 50 -18.20 1.31 -15.75
C ILE A 50 -17.60 0.97 -14.38
N LYS A 51 -17.94 1.76 -13.34
CA LYS A 51 -17.40 1.56 -11.99
C LYS A 51 -18.49 1.43 -10.95
N TYR A 52 -18.30 0.47 -10.05
CA TYR A 52 -19.14 0.25 -8.88
C TYR A 52 -18.32 0.27 -7.59
N MET A 53 -18.86 0.90 -6.54
CA MET A 53 -18.46 0.65 -5.16
C MET A 53 -19.25 -0.57 -4.68
N LEU A 54 -18.52 -1.60 -4.26
CA LEU A 54 -19.09 -2.81 -3.68
C LEU A 54 -18.85 -2.80 -2.17
N ARG A 55 -19.80 -3.33 -1.42
CA ARG A 55 -19.66 -3.68 -0.01
C ARG A 55 -19.91 -5.18 0.11
N ILE A 56 -18.85 -5.92 0.40
CA ILE A 56 -18.85 -7.36 0.48
C ILE A 56 -18.80 -7.76 1.94
N LYS A 57 -19.78 -8.51 2.42
CA LYS A 57 -19.81 -8.98 3.79
C LYS A 57 -18.73 -10.06 3.98
N GLN A 58 -17.82 -9.83 4.90
CA GLN A 58 -16.73 -10.74 5.27
C GLN A 58 -16.90 -11.21 6.71
N PRO A 59 -16.61 -12.47 7.03
CA PRO A 59 -16.53 -12.91 8.43
C PRO A 59 -15.28 -12.34 9.10
N LEU A 60 -15.37 -12.07 10.40
CA LEU A 60 -14.19 -11.75 11.19
C LEU A 60 -13.21 -12.93 11.21
N ASP A 61 -13.75 -14.13 11.42
CA ASP A 61 -13.00 -15.38 11.34
C ASP A 61 -13.56 -16.27 10.22
N HIS A 62 -12.78 -16.52 9.18
CA HIS A 62 -13.17 -17.40 8.07
C HIS A 62 -13.36 -18.86 8.48
N LYS A 63 -12.85 -19.26 9.66
CA LYS A 63 -13.02 -20.60 10.22
C LYS A 63 -14.27 -20.72 11.10
N ASP A 64 -14.75 -19.61 11.64
CA ASP A 64 -15.94 -19.56 12.53
C ASP A 64 -16.75 -18.28 12.32
N ARG A 65 -17.74 -18.33 11.46
CA ARG A 65 -18.61 -17.18 11.14
C ARG A 65 -19.41 -16.66 12.34
N SER A 66 -19.54 -17.44 13.43
CA SER A 66 -20.22 -16.99 14.64
C SER A 66 -19.48 -15.87 15.38
N LYS A 67 -18.22 -15.59 15.03
CA LYS A 67 -17.40 -14.54 15.63
C LYS A 67 -17.78 -13.11 15.19
N GLY A 68 -18.64 -12.97 14.20
CA GLY A 68 -19.11 -11.71 13.67
C GLY A 68 -18.66 -11.48 12.23
N GLU A 69 -19.12 -10.37 11.67
CA GLU A 69 -18.93 -10.01 10.27
C GLU A 69 -18.65 -8.51 10.16
N PHE A 70 -18.09 -8.10 9.02
CA PHE A 70 -17.94 -6.70 8.64
C PHE A 70 -18.14 -6.53 7.13
N TYR A 71 -18.26 -5.31 6.66
CA TYR A 71 -18.34 -5.03 5.22
C TYR A 71 -16.99 -4.55 4.70
N GLN A 72 -16.45 -5.27 3.72
CA GLN A 72 -15.23 -4.88 3.01
C GLN A 72 -15.59 -4.10 1.74
N ARG A 73 -14.93 -2.96 1.52
CA ARG A 73 -15.12 -2.15 0.32
C ARG A 73 -14.23 -2.62 -0.82
N VAL A 74 -14.82 -2.64 -2.01
CA VAL A 74 -14.11 -2.95 -3.26
C VAL A 74 -14.60 -2.00 -4.34
N ILE A 75 -13.69 -1.40 -5.10
CA ILE A 75 -14.06 -0.71 -6.33
C ILE A 75 -13.90 -1.70 -7.47
N LEU A 76 -15.00 -2.00 -8.14
CA LEU A 76 -14.99 -2.75 -9.39
C LEU A 76 -14.96 -1.76 -10.55
N THR A 77 -13.96 -1.89 -11.43
CA THR A 77 -13.93 -1.29 -12.77
C THR A 77 -14.18 -2.39 -13.78
N HIS A 78 -15.27 -2.30 -14.54
CA HIS A 78 -15.63 -3.31 -15.54
C HIS A 78 -15.21 -2.85 -16.93
N GLN A 79 -14.35 -3.64 -17.58
CA GLN A 79 -13.90 -3.45 -18.96
C GLN A 79 -14.57 -4.41 -19.95
N GLY A 80 -15.14 -5.50 -19.42
CA GLY A 80 -15.83 -6.52 -20.19
C GLY A 80 -15.56 -7.94 -19.72
N TYR A 81 -16.49 -8.85 -19.96
CA TYR A 81 -16.44 -10.23 -19.48
C TYR A 81 -15.28 -11.07 -20.05
N GLN A 82 -14.77 -10.69 -21.22
CA GLN A 82 -13.67 -11.40 -21.89
C GLN A 82 -12.28 -10.81 -21.55
N GLN A 83 -12.22 -9.75 -20.76
CA GLN A 83 -10.97 -9.12 -20.37
C GLN A 83 -10.32 -9.88 -19.21
N PRO A 84 -8.99 -9.82 -19.04
CA PRO A 84 -8.34 -10.30 -17.83
C PRO A 84 -8.85 -9.54 -16.61
N THR A 85 -8.65 -10.11 -15.42
CA THR A 85 -9.07 -9.46 -14.16
C THR A 85 -7.86 -9.21 -13.28
N LEU A 86 -7.72 -7.96 -12.85
CA LEU A 86 -6.70 -7.49 -11.93
C LEU A 86 -7.28 -7.37 -10.52
N MET A 87 -6.74 -8.11 -9.57
CA MET A 87 -7.00 -7.95 -8.14
C MET A 87 -5.91 -7.07 -7.53
N GLN A 88 -6.23 -5.84 -7.23
CA GLN A 88 -5.32 -4.96 -6.49
C GLN A 88 -5.55 -5.14 -5.00
N THR A 89 -4.63 -5.83 -4.36
CA THR A 89 -4.63 -6.02 -2.91
C THR A 89 -4.05 -4.77 -2.26
N GLN A 90 -4.84 -4.09 -1.44
CA GLN A 90 -4.34 -2.95 -0.68
C GLN A 90 -3.64 -3.42 0.60
N GLY A 91 -2.75 -2.58 1.11
CA GLY A 91 -2.19 -2.73 2.45
C GLY A 91 -2.93 -1.89 3.49
N TYR A 92 -3.72 -0.93 3.00
CA TYR A 92 -4.38 0.14 3.75
C TYR A 92 -5.77 0.40 3.16
N GLU A 93 -6.25 1.65 3.29
CA GLU A 93 -7.46 2.12 2.62
C GLU A 93 -7.36 2.06 1.08
N LEU A 94 -8.49 2.22 0.41
CA LEU A 94 -8.58 2.23 -1.05
C LEU A 94 -7.65 3.29 -1.66
N TYR A 95 -6.75 2.84 -2.52
CA TYR A 95 -5.92 3.75 -3.32
C TYR A 95 -6.73 4.33 -4.48
N LYS A 96 -6.71 5.65 -4.63
CA LYS A 96 -7.48 6.37 -5.64
C LYS A 96 -6.70 6.62 -6.94
N GLY A 97 -5.43 6.26 -7.00
CA GLY A 97 -4.59 6.44 -8.19
C GLY A 97 -4.87 5.40 -9.27
N LYS A 98 -4.39 5.69 -10.49
CA LYS A 98 -4.46 4.76 -11.61
C LYS A 98 -3.49 3.60 -11.39
N ASN A 99 -3.88 2.41 -11.85
CA ASN A 99 -3.01 1.24 -11.89
C ASN A 99 -2.48 1.04 -13.32
N GLU A 100 -1.16 1.01 -13.50
CA GLU A 100 -0.56 0.89 -14.84
C GLU A 100 -0.87 -0.47 -15.49
N LEU A 101 -1.04 -1.55 -14.70
CA LEU A 101 -1.42 -2.87 -15.21
C LEU A 101 -2.89 -2.90 -15.68
N GLU A 102 -3.79 -2.21 -14.96
CA GLU A 102 -5.18 -2.05 -15.39
C GLU A 102 -5.24 -1.43 -16.79
N ALA A 103 -4.50 -0.34 -16.98
CA ALA A 103 -4.48 0.38 -18.25
C ALA A 103 -3.83 -0.45 -19.37
N ALA A 104 -2.65 -1.03 -19.12
CA ALA A 104 -1.90 -1.81 -20.11
C ALA A 104 -2.64 -3.07 -20.55
N LEU A 105 -3.33 -3.74 -19.65
CA LEU A 105 -4.04 -4.99 -19.93
C LEU A 105 -5.50 -4.77 -20.34
N LYS A 106 -6.00 -3.54 -20.23
CA LYS A 106 -7.45 -3.24 -20.33
C LYS A 106 -8.27 -4.19 -19.45
N ALA A 107 -7.76 -4.43 -18.24
CA ALA A 107 -8.29 -5.43 -17.33
C ALA A 107 -9.52 -4.93 -16.57
N ASN A 108 -10.46 -5.84 -16.26
CA ASN A 108 -11.37 -5.62 -15.15
C ASN A 108 -10.54 -5.40 -13.89
N HIS A 109 -10.93 -4.50 -13.01
CA HIS A 109 -10.12 -4.18 -11.85
C HIS A 109 -10.96 -4.25 -10.58
N LEU A 110 -10.53 -5.09 -9.65
CA LEU A 110 -11.02 -5.19 -8.29
C LEU A 110 -9.99 -4.52 -7.37
N ASN A 111 -10.22 -3.28 -7.00
CA ASN A 111 -9.41 -2.53 -6.05
C ASN A 111 -9.97 -2.77 -4.63
N ILE A 112 -9.26 -3.56 -3.82
CA ILE A 112 -9.78 -4.17 -2.60
C ILE A 112 -9.16 -3.49 -1.39
N GLU A 113 -9.98 -2.82 -0.57
CA GLU A 113 -9.56 -2.23 0.69
C GLU A 113 -9.12 -3.32 1.68
N HIS A 114 -8.03 -3.06 2.41
CA HIS A 114 -7.56 -4.03 3.41
C HIS A 114 -8.51 -4.02 4.63
N ARG A 115 -8.79 -5.22 5.22
CA ARG A 115 -9.56 -5.28 6.48
C ARG A 115 -8.94 -4.39 7.55
N TYR A 116 -9.77 -3.76 8.37
CA TYR A 116 -9.43 -2.83 9.45
C TYR A 116 -8.91 -1.47 8.97
N PHE A 117 -9.01 -1.16 7.67
CA PHE A 117 -8.70 0.16 7.13
C PHE A 117 -9.90 0.81 6.46
N GLY A 118 -9.87 2.15 6.41
CA GLY A 118 -10.93 2.95 5.77
C GLY A 118 -12.31 2.67 6.37
N GLU A 119 -13.25 2.21 5.56
CA GLU A 119 -14.57 1.77 6.01
C GLU A 119 -14.70 0.24 6.13
N SER A 120 -13.64 -0.51 5.83
CA SER A 120 -13.60 -1.97 5.96
C SER A 120 -13.24 -2.39 7.39
N VAL A 121 -13.89 -1.77 8.37
CA VAL A 121 -13.62 -1.94 9.80
C VAL A 121 -14.84 -2.57 10.48
N PRO A 122 -14.69 -3.58 11.34
CA PRO A 122 -15.79 -4.11 12.13
C PRO A 122 -16.27 -3.11 13.18
N ASP A 123 -17.52 -3.22 13.61
CA ASP A 123 -18.09 -2.34 14.64
C ASP A 123 -17.31 -2.36 15.96
N SER A 124 -16.63 -3.44 16.25
CA SER A 124 -15.71 -3.59 17.38
C SER A 124 -14.40 -4.20 16.93
N ILE A 125 -13.31 -3.51 17.21
CA ILE A 125 -11.97 -4.01 16.89
C ILE A 125 -11.64 -5.24 17.72
N GLN A 126 -11.29 -6.31 17.04
CA GLN A 126 -10.87 -7.59 17.64
C GLN A 126 -9.54 -7.98 16.98
N TRP A 127 -8.44 -7.49 17.54
CA TRP A 127 -7.09 -7.58 16.98
C TRP A 127 -6.67 -8.99 16.59
N GLN A 128 -7.12 -10.03 17.32
CA GLN A 128 -6.79 -11.43 17.04
C GLN A 128 -7.25 -11.92 15.65
N TYR A 129 -8.19 -11.23 15.00
CA TYR A 129 -8.65 -11.56 13.64
C TYR A 129 -7.96 -10.72 12.55
N LEU A 130 -7.04 -9.84 12.92
CA LEU A 130 -6.21 -9.12 11.97
C LEU A 130 -4.92 -9.92 11.69
N THR A 131 -5.07 -11.11 11.14
CA THR A 131 -3.95 -11.98 10.73
C THR A 131 -3.82 -12.03 9.22
N LEU A 132 -2.65 -12.42 8.73
CA LEU A 132 -2.42 -12.56 7.29
C LEU A 132 -3.25 -13.68 6.67
N GLU A 133 -3.56 -14.74 7.44
CA GLU A 133 -4.47 -15.80 7.04
C GLU A 133 -5.88 -15.24 6.79
N GLN A 134 -6.39 -14.40 7.68
CA GLN A 134 -7.72 -13.81 7.53
C GLN A 134 -7.76 -12.80 6.38
N VAL A 135 -6.72 -11.96 6.24
CA VAL A 135 -6.58 -11.02 5.12
C VAL A 135 -6.63 -11.74 3.78
N THR A 136 -5.85 -12.80 3.64
CA THR A 136 -5.78 -13.55 2.38
C THR A 136 -7.04 -14.37 2.12
N ALA A 137 -7.74 -14.83 3.16
CA ALA A 137 -9.03 -15.48 3.03
C ALA A 137 -10.15 -14.52 2.56
N ASP A 138 -10.10 -13.23 2.94
CA ASP A 138 -10.97 -12.21 2.35
C ASP A 138 -10.77 -12.10 0.85
N LEU A 139 -9.50 -12.03 0.41
CA LEU A 139 -9.15 -11.95 -1.00
C LEU A 139 -9.59 -13.19 -1.78
N HIS A 140 -9.38 -14.36 -1.19
CA HIS A 140 -9.85 -15.63 -1.75
C HIS A 140 -11.37 -15.62 -1.93
N ARG A 141 -12.13 -15.21 -0.92
CA ARG A 141 -13.58 -15.13 -1.02
C ARG A 141 -14.02 -14.18 -2.14
N ILE A 142 -13.38 -13.03 -2.29
CA ILE A 142 -13.65 -12.09 -3.40
C ILE A 142 -13.32 -12.77 -4.75
N ASN A 143 -12.18 -13.42 -4.87
CA ASN A 143 -11.84 -14.17 -6.09
C ASN A 143 -12.93 -15.18 -6.43
N GLN A 144 -13.37 -16.00 -5.47
CA GLN A 144 -14.39 -17.02 -5.68
C GLN A 144 -15.77 -16.44 -6.07
N LEU A 145 -16.12 -15.26 -5.58
CA LEU A 145 -17.36 -14.56 -5.99
C LEU A 145 -17.31 -14.09 -7.44
N PHE A 146 -16.17 -13.58 -7.91
CA PHE A 146 -16.08 -12.97 -9.24
C PHE A 146 -15.52 -13.89 -10.33
N LYS A 147 -14.81 -14.97 -9.99
CA LYS A 147 -14.22 -15.90 -10.96
C LYS A 147 -15.27 -16.57 -11.89
N PRO A 148 -16.50 -16.85 -11.45
CA PRO A 148 -17.56 -17.33 -12.35
C PRO A 148 -18.00 -16.31 -13.41
N MET A 149 -17.92 -15.01 -13.10
CA MET A 149 -18.23 -13.91 -14.03
C MET A 149 -17.07 -13.65 -14.99
N TYR A 150 -15.84 -13.61 -14.48
CA TYR A 150 -14.63 -13.27 -15.22
C TYR A 150 -13.76 -14.52 -15.40
N LYS A 151 -14.02 -15.26 -16.45
CA LYS A 151 -13.41 -16.61 -16.69
C LYS A 151 -12.02 -16.56 -17.33
N ASN A 152 -11.54 -15.34 -17.71
CA ASN A 152 -10.23 -15.17 -18.32
C ASN A 152 -9.13 -15.14 -17.24
N LYS A 153 -7.92 -14.73 -17.60
CA LYS A 153 -6.73 -14.68 -16.75
C LYS A 153 -6.90 -13.73 -15.56
N TRP A 154 -6.34 -14.13 -14.41
CA TRP A 154 -6.36 -13.38 -13.17
C TRP A 154 -4.96 -12.97 -12.75
N ILE A 155 -4.81 -11.73 -12.36
CA ILE A 155 -3.57 -11.15 -11.90
C ILE A 155 -3.79 -10.55 -10.51
N SER A 156 -2.90 -10.82 -9.56
CA SER A 156 -2.86 -10.04 -8.31
C SER A 156 -1.73 -9.03 -8.34
N THR A 157 -1.96 -7.86 -7.75
CA THR A 157 -0.95 -6.81 -7.64
C THR A 157 -1.17 -6.00 -6.37
N GLY A 158 -0.13 -5.32 -5.93
CA GLY A 158 -0.19 -4.40 -4.81
C GLY A 158 1.12 -3.64 -4.67
N ILE A 159 1.07 -2.52 -3.95
CA ILE A 159 2.21 -1.64 -3.75
C ILE A 159 2.58 -1.66 -2.27
N SER A 160 3.89 -1.75 -1.95
CA SER A 160 4.39 -1.68 -0.57
C SER A 160 3.73 -2.78 0.30
N LYS A 161 3.10 -2.45 1.41
CA LYS A 161 2.31 -3.42 2.21
C LYS A 161 1.25 -4.15 1.37
N GLY A 162 0.65 -3.49 0.36
CA GLY A 162 -0.25 -4.15 -0.60
C GLY A 162 0.48 -5.20 -1.45
N GLY A 163 1.71 -4.91 -1.87
CA GLY A 163 2.58 -5.87 -2.54
C GLY A 163 2.96 -7.05 -1.63
N GLN A 164 3.23 -6.78 -0.35
CA GLN A 164 3.44 -7.82 0.65
C GLN A 164 2.18 -8.69 0.83
N THR A 165 0.99 -8.07 0.88
CA THR A 165 -0.30 -8.78 0.91
C THR A 165 -0.45 -9.70 -0.32
N THR A 166 -0.07 -9.23 -1.52
CA THR A 166 -0.06 -10.04 -2.76
C THR A 166 0.84 -11.29 -2.62
N ILE A 167 2.00 -11.18 -1.96
CA ILE A 167 2.91 -12.32 -1.74
C ILE A 167 2.26 -13.35 -0.82
N PHE A 168 1.70 -12.92 0.32
CA PHE A 168 0.99 -13.82 1.24
C PHE A 168 -0.26 -14.43 0.59
N TYR A 169 -0.99 -13.66 -0.22
CA TYR A 169 -2.14 -14.17 -0.94
C TYR A 169 -1.74 -15.30 -1.90
N LYS A 170 -0.69 -15.13 -2.70
CA LYS A 170 -0.18 -16.17 -3.60
C LYS A 170 0.33 -17.40 -2.84
N PHE A 171 0.87 -17.21 -1.63
CA PHE A 171 1.29 -18.33 -0.78
C PHE A 171 0.11 -19.18 -0.28
N PHE A 172 -0.95 -18.54 0.25
CA PHE A 172 -2.10 -19.25 0.80
C PHE A 172 -3.04 -19.80 -0.27
N TYR A 173 -3.16 -19.10 -1.41
CA TYR A 173 -4.09 -19.42 -2.50
C TYR A 173 -3.38 -19.37 -3.86
N PRO A 174 -2.46 -20.32 -4.13
CA PRO A 174 -1.59 -20.28 -5.30
C PRO A 174 -2.35 -20.39 -6.65
N ASP A 175 -3.55 -20.98 -6.65
CA ASP A 175 -4.34 -21.25 -7.86
C ASP A 175 -5.40 -20.16 -8.15
N ASP A 176 -5.54 -19.17 -7.30
CA ASP A 176 -6.52 -18.10 -7.48
C ASP A 176 -6.16 -17.18 -8.64
N VAL A 177 -4.87 -16.95 -8.85
CA VAL A 177 -4.35 -16.04 -9.88
C VAL A 177 -3.24 -16.69 -10.71
N ASP A 178 -3.20 -16.36 -12.01
CA ASP A 178 -2.19 -16.85 -12.94
C ASP A 178 -0.83 -16.21 -12.70
N VAL A 179 -0.81 -14.90 -12.38
CA VAL A 179 0.39 -14.08 -12.19
C VAL A 179 0.21 -13.16 -10.98
N SER A 180 1.31 -12.92 -10.27
CA SER A 180 1.36 -11.91 -9.21
C SER A 180 2.44 -10.87 -9.52
N VAL A 181 2.11 -9.57 -9.35
CA VAL A 181 3.02 -8.46 -9.60
C VAL A 181 3.10 -7.56 -8.36
N PRO A 182 3.91 -7.94 -7.36
CA PRO A 182 4.16 -7.12 -6.18
C PRO A 182 5.17 -6.00 -6.49
N TYR A 183 4.78 -4.75 -6.20
CA TYR A 183 5.61 -3.56 -6.33
C TYR A 183 6.18 -3.15 -4.98
N VAL A 184 7.48 -2.89 -4.92
CA VAL A 184 8.20 -2.37 -3.75
C VAL A 184 7.76 -3.05 -2.45
N ALA A 185 7.57 -4.36 -2.53
CA ALA A 185 6.99 -5.19 -1.49
C ALA A 185 8.08 -5.69 -0.54
N PRO A 186 8.18 -5.21 0.70
CA PRO A 186 9.15 -5.71 1.65
C PRO A 186 8.78 -7.14 2.07
N PHE A 187 9.80 -7.94 2.37
CA PHE A 187 9.61 -9.24 3.00
C PHE A 187 10.58 -9.37 4.18
N ASN A 188 10.09 -9.00 5.36
CA ASN A 188 10.92 -8.97 6.58
C ASN A 188 11.20 -10.39 7.10
N GLU A 189 12.43 -10.62 7.53
CA GLU A 189 12.85 -11.91 8.11
C GLU A 189 12.70 -11.98 9.63
N GLY A 190 12.44 -10.82 10.28
CA GLY A 190 12.28 -10.71 11.72
C GLY A 190 11.41 -9.52 12.12
N LEU A 191 11.17 -9.39 13.44
CA LEU A 191 10.43 -8.25 13.98
C LEU A 191 11.12 -6.92 13.64
N GLU A 192 12.45 -6.92 13.73
CA GLU A 192 13.34 -5.83 13.32
C GLU A 192 14.30 -6.36 12.26
N ASP A 193 14.15 -5.90 11.03
CA ASP A 193 14.97 -6.38 9.92
C ASP A 193 16.24 -5.55 9.77
N LYS A 194 17.37 -6.13 10.17
CA LYS A 194 18.68 -5.45 10.15
C LYS A 194 19.26 -5.25 8.75
N ARG A 195 18.69 -5.86 7.72
CA ARG A 195 19.11 -5.60 6.33
C ARG A 195 18.89 -4.14 5.94
N ILE A 196 17.89 -3.48 6.54
CA ILE A 196 17.65 -2.04 6.40
C ILE A 196 18.89 -1.22 6.81
N TYR A 197 19.53 -1.56 7.94
CA TYR A 197 20.73 -0.83 8.42
C TYR A 197 21.88 -0.97 7.42
N THR A 198 22.13 -2.20 6.96
CA THR A 198 23.15 -2.48 5.92
C THR A 198 22.86 -1.70 4.63
N PHE A 199 21.60 -1.62 4.22
CA PHE A 199 21.21 -0.85 3.05
C PHE A 199 21.49 0.63 3.24
N LEU A 200 21.07 1.23 4.35
CA LEU A 200 21.30 2.63 4.68
C LEU A 200 22.79 2.98 4.79
N ASP A 201 23.62 2.01 5.14
CA ASP A 201 25.09 2.16 5.18
C ASP A 201 25.76 2.04 3.81
N THR A 202 25.06 1.55 2.78
CA THR A 202 25.62 1.28 1.46
C THR A 202 24.98 2.05 0.32
N VAL A 203 23.73 2.48 0.45
CA VAL A 203 22.98 3.17 -0.60
C VAL A 203 23.59 4.52 -0.97
N GLY A 204 23.58 4.87 -2.25
CA GLY A 204 24.11 6.14 -2.75
C GLY A 204 25.63 6.30 -2.55
N THR A 205 26.08 7.55 -2.41
CA THR A 205 27.51 7.85 -2.19
C THR A 205 27.83 7.97 -0.70
N ALA A 206 29.07 7.66 -0.31
CA ALA A 206 29.54 7.83 1.05
C ALA A 206 29.42 9.31 1.53
N ALA A 207 29.68 10.26 0.63
CA ALA A 207 29.54 11.70 0.94
C ALA A 207 28.08 12.05 1.31
N CYS A 208 27.09 11.49 0.57
CA CYS A 208 25.69 11.70 0.87
C CYS A 208 25.29 11.10 2.22
N ARG A 209 25.65 9.85 2.49
CA ARG A 209 25.38 9.19 3.76
C ARG A 209 25.97 9.94 4.95
N ASN A 210 27.20 10.45 4.81
CA ASN A 210 27.83 11.27 5.84
C ASN A 210 27.06 12.58 6.06
N LYS A 211 26.66 13.26 4.98
CA LYS A 211 25.86 14.49 5.08
C LYS A 211 24.53 14.26 5.79
N ILE A 212 23.84 13.13 5.52
CA ILE A 212 22.61 12.71 6.21
C ILE A 212 22.89 12.53 7.72
N ARG A 213 23.92 11.76 8.09
CA ARG A 213 24.28 11.53 9.50
C ARG A 213 24.66 12.81 10.24
N GLU A 214 25.41 13.68 9.59
CA GLU A 214 25.77 14.99 10.17
C GLU A 214 24.53 15.86 10.38
N PHE A 215 23.61 15.89 9.43
CA PHE A 215 22.34 16.60 9.55
C PHE A 215 21.51 16.09 10.75
N GLN A 216 21.33 14.77 10.86
CA GLN A 216 20.62 14.15 11.99
C GLN A 216 21.30 14.50 13.33
N ARG A 217 22.62 14.37 13.43
CA ARG A 217 23.38 14.67 14.65
C ARG A 217 23.27 16.15 15.04
N ASN A 218 23.34 17.05 14.08
CA ASN A 218 23.22 18.49 14.33
C ASN A 218 21.83 18.87 14.83
N LEU A 219 20.78 18.23 14.33
CA LEU A 219 19.42 18.39 14.84
C LEU A 219 19.33 17.92 16.30
N LEU A 220 19.80 16.70 16.61
CA LEU A 220 19.76 16.16 17.97
C LEU A 220 20.52 17.05 18.98
N LYS A 221 21.66 17.59 18.59
CA LYS A 221 22.44 18.54 19.46
C LYS A 221 21.69 19.86 19.74
N GLN A 222 20.77 20.26 18.87
CA GLN A 222 19.98 21.48 18.98
C GLN A 222 18.53 21.22 19.46
N GLU A 223 18.29 20.09 20.08
CA GLU A 223 16.94 19.63 20.44
C GLU A 223 16.14 20.65 21.24
N GLU A 224 16.71 21.28 22.29
CA GLU A 224 16.01 22.29 23.09
C GLU A 224 15.47 23.44 22.24
N ALA A 225 16.33 24.01 21.39
CA ALA A 225 15.94 25.09 20.50
C ALA A 225 14.94 24.62 19.43
N ALA A 226 15.07 23.38 18.96
CA ALA A 226 14.14 22.77 18.02
C ALA A 226 12.75 22.59 18.63
N LEU A 227 12.67 22.08 19.86
CA LEU A 227 11.41 21.86 20.58
C LEU A 227 10.67 23.16 20.86
N GLU A 228 11.39 24.26 21.17
CA GLU A 228 10.80 25.60 21.33
C GLU A 228 10.07 26.08 20.06
N LYS A 229 10.54 25.70 18.89
CA LYS A 229 9.89 26.02 17.61
C LYS A 229 8.78 25.03 17.29
N LEU A 230 9.06 23.73 17.44
CA LEU A 230 8.12 22.66 17.07
C LEU A 230 6.86 22.63 17.96
N LYS A 231 6.93 23.12 19.21
CA LYS A 231 5.72 23.25 20.05
C LYS A 231 4.67 24.19 19.44
N TRP A 232 5.10 25.24 18.73
CA TRP A 232 4.18 26.15 18.04
C TRP A 232 3.63 25.54 16.77
N TYR A 233 4.47 24.82 16.03
CA TYR A 233 4.02 24.03 14.87
C TYR A 233 2.97 22.99 15.31
N ALA A 234 3.29 22.16 16.30
CA ALA A 234 2.40 21.13 16.81
C ALA A 234 1.06 21.71 17.31
N LYS A 235 1.13 22.84 18.05
CA LYS A 235 -0.08 23.54 18.52
C LYS A 235 -0.91 24.06 17.36
N GLY A 236 -0.28 24.67 16.35
CA GLY A 236 -0.96 25.22 15.17
C GLY A 236 -1.62 24.15 14.32
N ALA A 237 -0.98 22.99 14.19
CA ALA A 237 -1.49 21.82 13.48
C ALA A 237 -2.43 20.91 14.31
N GLY A 238 -2.62 21.21 15.60
CA GLY A 238 -3.48 20.43 16.50
C GLY A 238 -2.94 19.04 16.83
N LEU A 239 -1.61 18.83 16.72
CA LEU A 239 -0.98 17.53 16.96
C LEU A 239 -0.98 17.17 18.45
N GLN A 240 -1.23 15.90 18.73
CA GLN A 240 -1.14 15.28 20.04
C GLN A 240 -0.25 14.04 19.96
N PHE A 241 0.45 13.71 21.04
CA PHE A 241 1.46 12.65 21.09
C PHE A 241 1.24 11.72 22.30
N LYS A 242 -0.01 11.33 22.59
CA LYS A 242 -0.37 10.45 23.72
C LYS A 242 0.26 9.06 23.60
N TYR A 243 0.46 8.58 22.37
CA TYR A 243 1.19 7.33 22.10
C TYR A 243 2.65 7.41 22.59
N LEU A 244 3.21 8.63 22.66
CA LEU A 244 4.56 8.93 23.10
C LEU A 244 4.56 9.62 24.47
N ASP A 245 3.59 9.32 25.34
CA ASP A 245 3.43 9.85 26.72
C ASP A 245 3.30 11.38 26.79
N ASN A 246 2.80 12.00 25.71
CA ASN A 246 2.70 13.45 25.48
C ASN A 246 4.07 14.18 25.41
N GLU A 247 5.14 13.44 25.11
CA GLU A 247 6.48 13.99 24.99
C GLU A 247 6.82 14.38 23.55
N LEU A 248 6.81 15.67 23.23
CA LEU A 248 7.20 16.20 21.93
C LEU A 248 8.65 15.82 21.57
N GLY A 249 9.54 15.73 22.57
CA GLY A 249 10.92 15.29 22.39
C GLY A 249 11.02 13.87 21.81
N LYS A 250 10.17 12.94 22.26
CA LYS A 250 10.11 11.59 21.67
C LYS A 250 9.72 11.63 20.19
N ALA A 251 8.70 12.42 19.84
CA ALA A 251 8.28 12.56 18.45
C ALA A 251 9.38 13.22 17.59
N TYR A 252 10.11 14.17 18.16
CA TYR A 252 11.24 14.80 17.48
C TYR A 252 12.38 13.81 17.22
N GLU A 253 12.84 13.09 18.25
CA GLU A 253 13.89 12.08 18.06
C GLU A 253 13.47 11.01 17.04
N LEU A 254 12.20 10.56 17.05
CA LEU A 254 11.68 9.65 16.05
C LEU A 254 11.75 10.24 14.63
N ALA A 255 11.37 11.50 14.45
CA ALA A 255 11.45 12.15 13.14
C ALA A 255 12.91 12.29 12.66
N VAL A 256 13.84 12.56 13.56
CA VAL A 256 15.27 12.62 13.23
C VAL A 256 15.83 11.22 12.90
N LEU A 257 15.46 10.19 13.66
CA LEU A 257 15.88 8.81 13.38
C LEU A 257 15.30 8.27 12.06
N GLU A 258 14.04 8.61 11.76
CA GLU A 258 13.35 8.24 10.52
C GLU A 258 13.96 8.92 9.29
N PHE A 259 14.65 10.05 9.45
CA PHE A 259 15.09 10.88 8.34
C PHE A 259 15.88 10.10 7.27
N SER A 260 16.85 9.28 7.65
CA SER A 260 17.65 8.51 6.68
C SER A 260 16.80 7.50 5.90
N PHE A 261 15.84 6.85 6.56
CA PHE A 261 14.93 5.90 5.92
C PHE A 261 14.03 6.59 4.89
N SER A 262 13.31 7.62 5.33
CA SER A 262 12.39 8.40 4.48
C SER A 262 13.10 9.15 3.36
N PHE A 263 14.34 9.62 3.60
CA PHE A 263 15.16 10.30 2.60
C PHE A 263 15.34 9.44 1.34
N TRP A 264 15.73 8.18 1.51
CA TRP A 264 15.93 7.27 0.39
C TRP A 264 14.62 6.68 -0.14
N GLN A 265 13.67 6.39 0.74
CA GLN A 265 12.36 5.89 0.34
C GLN A 265 11.65 6.83 -0.64
N TRP A 266 11.72 8.14 -0.39
CA TRP A 266 10.98 9.12 -1.19
C TRP A 266 11.85 9.88 -2.21
N GLY A 267 13.13 9.51 -2.34
CA GLY A 267 14.01 10.02 -3.38
C GLY A 267 14.41 11.47 -3.19
N SER A 268 14.66 11.88 -1.94
CA SER A 268 15.25 13.17 -1.62
C SER A 268 16.68 13.26 -2.16
N LYS A 269 17.18 14.49 -2.34
CA LYS A 269 18.49 14.74 -2.95
C LYS A 269 19.47 15.29 -1.93
N CYS A 270 20.71 14.81 -1.98
CA CYS A 270 21.76 15.20 -1.04
C CYS A 270 22.11 16.69 -1.09
N GLU A 271 22.00 17.30 -2.27
CA GLU A 271 22.25 18.74 -2.47
C GLU A 271 21.18 19.60 -1.78
N GLU A 272 19.98 19.07 -1.56
CA GLU A 272 18.88 19.77 -0.88
C GLU A 272 19.01 19.78 0.64
N ILE A 273 19.86 18.92 1.23
CA ILE A 273 20.11 18.95 2.68
C ILE A 273 20.74 20.29 3.06
N PRO A 274 20.09 21.09 3.92
CA PRO A 274 20.66 22.41 4.32
C PRO A 274 21.97 22.26 5.08
N GLY A 275 22.77 23.31 5.08
CA GLY A 275 23.93 23.44 5.97
C GLY A 275 23.50 23.75 7.40
N ASN A 276 24.48 24.00 8.27
CA ASN A 276 24.26 24.21 9.71
C ASN A 276 23.95 25.68 10.08
N GLU A 277 23.76 26.56 9.09
CA GLU A 277 23.67 28.01 9.31
C GLU A 277 22.29 28.41 9.86
N SER A 278 21.27 27.62 9.68
CA SER A 278 19.90 27.94 10.12
C SER A 278 19.16 26.72 10.65
N LEU A 279 18.80 26.77 11.93
CA LEU A 279 17.93 25.76 12.55
C LEU A 279 16.54 25.74 11.90
N ASP A 280 15.99 26.89 11.50
CA ASP A 280 14.68 26.95 10.84
C ASP A 280 14.71 26.21 9.51
N ALA A 281 15.70 26.44 8.65
CA ALA A 281 15.86 25.72 7.40
C ALA A 281 16.05 24.20 7.62
N SER A 282 16.76 23.82 8.68
CA SER A 282 16.93 22.40 9.04
C SER A 282 15.63 21.76 9.50
N LEU A 283 14.83 22.45 10.31
CA LEU A 283 13.52 21.95 10.75
C LEU A 283 12.52 21.87 9.60
N ASP A 284 12.46 22.87 8.73
CA ASP A 284 11.61 22.85 7.53
C ASP A 284 11.97 21.64 6.64
N TYR A 285 13.26 21.35 6.49
CA TYR A 285 13.69 20.21 5.69
C TYR A 285 13.42 18.88 6.39
N LEU A 286 13.60 18.79 7.71
CA LEU A 286 13.21 17.62 8.50
C LEU A 286 11.72 17.33 8.33
N LEU A 287 10.85 18.33 8.50
CA LEU A 287 9.41 18.20 8.35
C LEU A 287 9.00 17.81 6.92
N LYS A 288 9.76 18.27 5.91
CA LYS A 288 9.53 17.89 4.51
C LYS A 288 9.84 16.40 4.24
N VAL A 289 10.87 15.84 4.88
CA VAL A 289 11.40 14.49 4.58
C VAL A 289 10.83 13.44 5.53
N SER A 290 10.84 13.71 6.83
CA SER A 290 10.36 12.81 7.88
C SER A 290 9.48 13.60 8.86
N ASN A 291 8.25 13.87 8.43
CA ASN A 291 7.34 14.76 9.13
C ASN A 291 6.98 14.22 10.53
N ILE A 292 7.09 15.08 11.54
CA ILE A 292 6.71 14.78 12.93
C ILE A 292 5.22 14.39 13.05
N ASP A 293 4.36 14.83 12.13
CA ASP A 293 2.93 14.51 12.07
C ASP A 293 2.70 13.00 11.95
N PHE A 294 3.67 12.28 11.35
CA PHE A 294 3.61 10.82 11.22
C PHE A 294 3.60 10.12 12.59
N PHE A 295 4.17 10.75 13.60
CA PHE A 295 4.26 10.24 14.98
C PHE A 295 3.16 10.81 15.90
N ALA A 296 2.27 11.65 15.38
CA ALA A 296 1.11 12.16 16.13
C ALA A 296 0.00 11.12 16.24
N ASP A 297 -0.86 11.25 17.26
CA ASP A 297 -1.93 10.28 17.57
C ASP A 297 -2.80 9.96 16.37
N VAL A 298 -3.18 10.96 15.57
CA VAL A 298 -4.04 10.78 14.39
C VAL A 298 -3.41 9.83 13.36
N SER A 299 -2.09 9.89 13.17
CA SER A 299 -1.36 8.99 12.28
C SER A 299 -1.18 7.62 12.91
N MET A 300 -0.85 7.57 14.21
CA MET A 300 -0.67 6.34 14.96
C MET A 300 -1.97 5.52 15.00
N GLU A 301 -3.11 6.15 15.23
CA GLU A 301 -4.43 5.53 15.21
C GLU A 301 -4.80 5.03 13.80
N LYS A 302 -4.57 5.85 12.78
CA LYS A 302 -4.82 5.48 11.39
C LYS A 302 -4.03 4.23 10.97
N TYR A 303 -2.77 4.13 11.38
CA TYR A 303 -1.89 3.02 11.02
C TYR A 303 -1.79 1.93 12.09
N ALA A 304 -2.56 2.01 13.18
CA ALA A 304 -2.59 1.01 14.24
C ALA A 304 -2.77 -0.44 13.73
N PRO A 305 -3.66 -0.72 12.73
CA PRO A 305 -3.77 -2.07 12.17
C PRO A 305 -2.49 -2.53 11.45
N HIS A 306 -1.76 -1.63 10.80
CA HIS A 306 -0.47 -1.95 10.20
C HIS A 306 0.57 -2.31 11.26
N TYR A 307 0.70 -1.49 12.30
CA TYR A 307 1.65 -1.74 13.38
C TYR A 307 1.34 -3.01 14.15
N TYR A 308 0.04 -3.33 14.33
CA TYR A 308 -0.35 -4.62 14.92
C TYR A 308 0.11 -5.81 14.07
N GLN A 309 -0.12 -5.79 12.76
CA GLN A 309 0.33 -6.86 11.86
C GLN A 309 1.86 -6.93 11.78
N ALA A 310 2.54 -5.79 11.76
CA ALA A 310 4.01 -5.72 11.79
C ALA A 310 4.55 -6.36 13.07
N ALA A 311 3.98 -5.99 14.23
CA ALA A 311 4.39 -6.49 15.53
C ALA A 311 4.06 -7.97 15.78
N SER A 312 3.04 -8.51 15.12
CA SER A 312 2.57 -9.88 15.35
C SER A 312 3.08 -10.89 14.33
N GLN A 313 3.13 -10.52 13.04
CA GLN A 313 3.41 -11.50 11.97
C GLN A 313 4.37 -10.98 10.89
N MET A 314 4.22 -9.72 10.42
CA MET A 314 4.93 -9.28 9.21
C MET A 314 6.39 -8.94 9.46
N GLY A 315 6.72 -8.48 10.69
CA GLY A 315 7.98 -7.80 10.94
C GLY A 315 7.97 -6.36 10.44
N TYR A 316 9.00 -5.61 10.78
CA TYR A 316 9.14 -4.21 10.43
C TYR A 316 10.61 -3.81 10.35
N TYR A 317 10.90 -2.52 10.25
CA TYR A 317 12.22 -1.97 10.47
C TYR A 317 12.32 -1.32 11.86
N GLY A 318 13.52 -1.10 12.30
CA GLY A 318 13.83 -0.29 13.45
C GLY A 318 14.77 0.85 13.10
N TYR A 319 15.19 1.57 14.10
CA TYR A 319 16.19 2.63 13.95
C TYR A 319 17.51 2.19 14.55
N ASP A 320 18.61 2.34 13.79
CA ASP A 320 19.95 2.17 14.33
C ASP A 320 20.29 3.40 15.17
N ILE A 321 20.15 3.26 16.48
CA ILE A 321 20.41 4.34 17.44
C ILE A 321 21.89 4.47 17.82
N GLU A 322 22.72 3.44 17.57
CA GLU A 322 24.13 3.44 18.00
C GLU A 322 24.95 4.65 17.51
N PRO A 323 24.78 5.13 16.26
CA PRO A 323 25.49 6.32 15.82
C PRO A 323 25.12 7.61 16.55
N PHE A 324 24.00 7.62 17.29
CA PHE A 324 23.41 8.82 17.91
C PHE A 324 23.20 8.68 19.42
N LYS A 325 23.68 7.62 20.05
CA LYS A 325 23.41 7.30 21.46
C LYS A 325 23.88 8.37 22.45
N GLU A 326 24.86 9.17 22.09
CA GLU A 326 25.35 10.27 22.93
C GLU A 326 24.46 11.51 22.84
N GLU A 327 23.74 11.68 21.74
CA GLU A 327 22.87 12.83 21.49
C GLU A 327 21.40 12.54 21.85
N LEU A 328 20.95 11.27 21.81
CA LEU A 328 19.59 10.87 22.15
C LEU A 328 19.31 11.02 23.66
N LYS A 329 18.16 11.59 24.00
CA LYS A 329 17.73 11.83 25.39
C LYS A 329 16.54 10.95 25.79
N HIS A 330 15.71 10.56 24.82
CA HIS A 330 14.44 9.89 25.06
C HIS A 330 14.46 8.39 24.74
N PHE A 331 15.33 7.95 23.82
CA PHE A 331 15.41 6.54 23.43
C PHE A 331 16.80 5.95 23.67
N THR A 332 16.84 4.86 24.42
CA THR A 332 18.07 4.06 24.69
C THR A 332 18.05 2.71 23.98
N SER A 333 16.97 2.39 23.29
CA SER A 333 16.76 1.18 22.49
C SER A 333 15.83 1.49 21.34
N ASN A 334 15.71 0.58 20.35
CA ASN A 334 14.79 0.73 19.24
C ASN A 334 13.35 0.95 19.74
N PRO A 335 12.69 2.06 19.35
CA PRO A 335 11.39 2.47 19.87
C PRO A 335 10.19 1.76 19.22
N LEU A 336 10.39 0.68 18.48
CA LEU A 336 9.34 0.00 17.70
C LEU A 336 8.06 -0.29 18.51
N ALA A 337 8.20 -0.63 19.80
CA ALA A 337 7.05 -0.89 20.67
C ALA A 337 6.16 0.35 20.93
N ALA A 338 6.66 1.56 20.70
CA ALA A 338 5.88 2.80 20.85
C ALA A 338 4.75 2.90 19.80
N PHE A 339 4.86 2.18 18.68
CA PHE A 339 3.86 2.18 17.60
C PHE A 339 2.72 1.18 17.80
N TYR A 340 2.81 0.28 18.78
CA TYR A 340 1.80 -0.77 18.96
C TYR A 340 0.48 -0.18 19.47
N PRO A 341 -0.68 -0.66 18.97
CA PRO A 341 -1.98 -0.25 19.48
C PRO A 341 -2.08 -0.55 20.98
N LYS A 342 -2.40 0.47 21.78
CA LYS A 342 -2.44 0.33 23.26
C LYS A 342 -3.55 -0.60 23.74
N ASP A 343 -4.64 -0.71 22.98
CA ASP A 343 -5.79 -1.56 23.25
C ASP A 343 -5.65 -3.00 22.76
N ALA A 344 -4.59 -3.31 22.01
CA ALA A 344 -4.31 -4.67 21.52
C ALA A 344 -3.77 -5.61 22.61
N GLY A 345 -3.48 -5.09 23.80
CA GLY A 345 -2.84 -5.85 24.87
C GLY A 345 -1.40 -6.25 24.53
N ARG A 346 -0.97 -7.42 24.99
CA ARG A 346 0.39 -7.91 24.72
C ARG A 346 0.47 -8.49 23.31
N VAL A 347 1.16 -7.80 22.40
CA VAL A 347 1.47 -8.31 21.05
C VAL A 347 2.80 -9.07 21.10
N VAL A 348 2.82 -10.27 20.53
CA VAL A 348 4.02 -11.12 20.46
C VAL A 348 4.28 -11.50 19.00
N TYR A 349 5.48 -11.25 18.53
CA TYR A 349 5.88 -11.59 17.17
C TYR A 349 6.04 -13.11 17.00
N ASP A 350 5.33 -13.68 16.01
CA ASP A 350 5.52 -15.07 15.61
C ASP A 350 6.17 -15.16 14.21
N PRO A 351 7.45 -15.52 14.12
CA PRO A 351 8.16 -15.66 12.86
C PRO A 351 7.79 -16.92 12.06
N ALA A 352 6.93 -17.79 12.57
CA ALA A 352 6.67 -19.10 11.95
C ALA A 352 6.09 -18.99 10.55
N LEU A 353 5.16 -18.04 10.33
CA LEU A 353 4.58 -17.80 9.02
C LEU A 353 5.62 -17.26 8.03
N ASN A 354 6.38 -16.24 8.43
CA ASN A 354 7.41 -15.66 7.55
C ASN A 354 8.46 -16.69 7.16
N ARG A 355 8.89 -17.56 8.08
CA ARG A 355 9.82 -18.67 7.75
C ARG A 355 9.23 -19.64 6.72
N LYS A 356 7.94 -20.00 6.85
CA LYS A 356 7.26 -20.87 5.86
C LYS A 356 7.17 -20.21 4.49
N VAL A 357 6.78 -18.93 4.45
CA VAL A 357 6.68 -18.17 3.20
C VAL A 357 8.06 -17.99 2.56
N ALA A 358 9.10 -17.65 3.34
CA ALA A 358 10.48 -17.54 2.85
C ALA A 358 10.99 -18.85 2.22
N ALA A 359 10.66 -19.98 2.82
CA ALA A 359 11.01 -21.30 2.26
C ALA A 359 10.25 -21.59 0.96
N TRP A 360 8.94 -21.28 0.94
CA TRP A 360 8.10 -21.45 -0.24
C TRP A 360 8.53 -20.54 -1.40
N LEU A 361 8.89 -19.28 -1.14
CA LEU A 361 9.38 -18.36 -2.16
C LEU A 361 10.61 -18.89 -2.90
N LYS A 362 11.41 -19.71 -2.26
CA LYS A 362 12.62 -20.33 -2.86
C LYS A 362 12.33 -21.56 -3.73
N THR A 363 11.15 -22.19 -3.60
CA THR A 363 10.87 -23.48 -4.22
C THR A 363 9.50 -23.61 -4.90
N GLY A 364 8.53 -22.77 -4.52
CA GLY A 364 7.14 -22.82 -4.98
C GLY A 364 6.57 -21.49 -5.42
N GLY A 365 7.26 -20.37 -5.16
CA GLY A 365 6.83 -19.01 -5.50
C GLY A 365 6.92 -18.70 -6.99
N ASN A 366 6.12 -19.40 -7.82
CA ASN A 366 6.13 -19.27 -9.27
C ASN A 366 5.23 -18.14 -9.78
N ASN A 367 5.52 -17.67 -11.01
CA ASN A 367 4.76 -16.67 -11.75
C ASN A 367 4.61 -15.34 -10.99
N MET A 368 5.69 -14.88 -10.38
CA MET A 368 5.75 -13.61 -9.69
C MET A 368 6.77 -12.67 -10.37
N LEU A 369 6.36 -11.45 -10.65
CA LEU A 369 7.20 -10.37 -11.22
C LEU A 369 7.37 -9.29 -10.16
N TYR A 370 8.49 -9.34 -9.44
CA TYR A 370 8.82 -8.38 -8.40
C TYR A 370 9.42 -7.11 -9.01
N ILE A 371 8.99 -5.94 -8.55
CA ILE A 371 9.51 -4.64 -9.00
C ILE A 371 9.99 -3.86 -7.79
N TYR A 372 11.26 -3.41 -7.81
CA TYR A 372 11.87 -2.66 -6.71
C TYR A 372 12.62 -1.44 -7.22
N GLY A 373 12.79 -0.45 -6.36
CA GLY A 373 13.60 0.74 -6.62
C GLY A 373 15.01 0.57 -6.06
N GLY A 374 16.04 0.81 -6.86
CA GLY A 374 17.43 0.66 -6.42
C GLY A 374 17.88 1.64 -5.33
N SER A 375 17.12 2.74 -5.12
CA SER A 375 17.35 3.69 -4.04
C SER A 375 16.29 3.63 -2.93
N ASP A 376 15.28 2.79 -3.08
CA ASP A 376 14.21 2.63 -2.10
C ASP A 376 14.72 1.84 -0.88
N THR A 377 14.57 2.38 0.31
CA THR A 377 14.99 1.72 1.56
C THR A 377 14.34 0.35 1.75
N TRP A 378 13.08 0.19 1.35
CA TRP A 378 12.38 -1.11 1.39
C TRP A 378 12.96 -2.17 0.45
N SER A 379 13.83 -1.79 -0.48
CA SER A 379 14.55 -2.77 -1.33
C SER A 379 15.65 -3.52 -0.58
N ALA A 380 15.99 -3.14 0.65
CA ALA A 380 16.79 -3.94 1.56
C ALA A 380 16.18 -5.34 1.80
N ASP A 381 14.84 -5.39 1.83
CA ASP A 381 14.04 -6.57 2.13
C ASP A 381 13.44 -7.21 0.88
N MET A 382 14.00 -6.89 -0.30
CA MET A 382 13.52 -7.42 -1.58
C MET A 382 13.66 -8.93 -1.68
N ILE A 383 12.72 -9.54 -2.39
CA ILE A 383 12.76 -10.96 -2.73
C ILE A 383 13.60 -11.16 -3.98
N ILE A 384 14.61 -12.03 -3.87
CA ILE A 384 15.42 -12.47 -5.00
C ILE A 384 15.04 -13.92 -5.33
N PRO A 385 14.33 -14.17 -6.46
CA PRO A 385 13.94 -15.51 -6.85
C PRO A 385 15.14 -16.42 -7.08
N THR A 386 15.02 -17.67 -6.67
CA THR A 386 16.04 -18.70 -6.96
C THR A 386 15.81 -19.29 -8.36
N SER A 387 16.80 -20.03 -8.87
CA SER A 387 16.68 -20.77 -10.15
C SER A 387 15.65 -21.91 -10.11
N LYS A 388 15.10 -22.23 -8.93
CA LYS A 388 14.08 -23.29 -8.75
C LYS A 388 12.66 -22.83 -9.03
N VAL A 389 12.44 -21.53 -9.16
CA VAL A 389 11.12 -20.94 -9.38
C VAL A 389 11.06 -20.15 -10.68
N ASN A 390 9.91 -20.18 -11.34
CA ASN A 390 9.64 -19.38 -12.52
C ASN A 390 9.12 -17.99 -12.11
N SER A 391 10.01 -17.18 -11.52
CA SER A 391 9.73 -15.81 -11.10
C SER A 391 10.90 -14.89 -11.44
N LYS A 392 10.65 -13.59 -11.55
CA LYS A 392 11.66 -12.60 -11.92
C LYS A 392 11.61 -11.39 -11.01
N VAL A 393 12.76 -10.75 -10.84
CA VAL A 393 12.91 -9.47 -10.13
C VAL A 393 13.46 -8.41 -11.06
N TYR A 394 12.88 -7.22 -11.00
CA TYR A 394 13.28 -6.02 -11.72
C TYR A 394 13.64 -4.95 -10.71
N VAL A 395 14.92 -4.60 -10.63
CA VAL A 395 15.40 -3.53 -9.75
C VAL A 395 15.74 -2.32 -10.62
N LEU A 396 15.01 -1.23 -10.44
CA LEU A 396 15.16 0.00 -11.24
C LEU A 396 16.26 0.88 -10.65
N PRO A 397 17.42 1.03 -11.30
CA PRO A 397 18.53 1.80 -10.75
C PRO A 397 18.13 3.24 -10.44
N GLY A 398 18.48 3.72 -9.24
CA GLY A 398 18.25 5.10 -8.81
C GLY A 398 16.77 5.51 -8.65
N LYS A 399 15.83 4.57 -8.73
CA LYS A 399 14.41 4.86 -8.47
C LYS A 399 14.09 4.64 -7.00
N ASP A 400 13.24 5.52 -6.48
CA ASP A 400 12.67 5.49 -5.15
C ASP A 400 11.38 4.65 -5.10
N HIS A 401 10.76 4.57 -3.92
CA HIS A 401 9.52 3.82 -3.64
C HIS A 401 8.35 4.23 -4.56
N GLY A 402 8.22 5.53 -4.82
CA GLY A 402 7.17 6.07 -5.67
C GLY A 402 7.41 5.83 -7.17
N LYS A 403 8.68 5.77 -7.58
CA LYS A 403 9.09 5.69 -9.00
C LYS A 403 9.44 4.29 -9.48
N ALA A 404 9.49 3.28 -8.61
CA ALA A 404 9.69 1.90 -9.02
C ALA A 404 8.42 1.32 -9.68
N ARG A 405 8.17 1.71 -10.91
CA ARG A 405 7.00 1.35 -11.73
C ARG A 405 7.46 0.94 -13.14
N VAL A 406 6.65 0.13 -13.84
CA VAL A 406 6.97 -0.34 -15.21
C VAL A 406 7.17 0.85 -16.15
N ILE A 407 6.35 1.88 -16.01
CA ILE A 407 6.47 3.12 -16.82
C ILE A 407 7.88 3.74 -16.72
N HIS A 408 8.58 3.57 -15.61
CA HIS A 408 9.92 4.14 -15.37
C HIS A 408 11.07 3.15 -15.65
N MET A 409 10.80 1.96 -16.13
CA MET A 409 11.81 1.02 -16.58
C MET A 409 12.50 1.56 -17.85
N ASP A 410 13.79 1.24 -18.01
CA ASP A 410 14.43 1.45 -19.32
C ASP A 410 13.78 0.58 -20.41
N PRO A 411 13.99 0.90 -21.70
CA PRO A 411 13.30 0.20 -22.79
C PRO A 411 13.54 -1.33 -22.81
N VAL A 412 14.75 -1.76 -22.43
CA VAL A 412 15.11 -3.20 -22.42
C VAL A 412 14.37 -3.93 -21.29
N MET A 413 14.45 -3.38 -20.09
CA MET A 413 13.77 -3.94 -18.90
C MET A 413 12.25 -3.95 -19.10
N LYS A 414 11.69 -2.85 -19.63
CA LYS A 414 10.25 -2.74 -19.91
C LYS A 414 9.78 -3.80 -20.91
N LYS A 415 10.56 -4.01 -21.97
CA LYS A 415 10.28 -5.05 -22.95
C LYS A 415 10.32 -6.45 -22.33
N GLN A 416 11.36 -6.74 -21.53
CA GLN A 416 11.48 -8.03 -20.84
C GLN A 416 10.31 -8.29 -19.88
N PHE A 417 9.84 -7.26 -19.19
CA PHE A 417 8.67 -7.34 -18.31
C PHE A 417 7.40 -7.63 -19.13
N ALA A 418 7.14 -6.85 -20.20
CA ALA A 418 5.97 -7.01 -21.06
C ALA A 418 5.93 -8.41 -21.71
N ASP A 419 7.06 -8.87 -22.27
CA ASP A 419 7.18 -10.20 -22.87
C ASP A 419 6.89 -11.31 -21.84
N GLN A 420 7.44 -11.20 -20.62
CA GLN A 420 7.26 -12.22 -19.60
C GLN A 420 5.82 -12.26 -19.09
N LEU A 421 5.23 -11.09 -18.83
CA LEU A 421 3.83 -10.99 -18.40
C LEU A 421 2.90 -11.53 -19.49
N GLY A 422 3.13 -11.11 -20.74
CA GLY A 422 2.36 -11.59 -21.91
C GLY A 422 2.45 -13.10 -22.11
N GLN A 423 3.66 -13.67 -21.97
CA GLN A 423 3.87 -15.11 -22.07
C GLN A 423 3.04 -15.90 -21.04
N TRP A 424 3.02 -15.44 -19.77
CA TRP A 424 2.28 -16.14 -18.71
C TRP A 424 0.77 -15.96 -18.81
N LEU A 425 0.33 -14.82 -19.34
CA LEU A 425 -1.10 -14.57 -19.57
C LEU A 425 -1.62 -15.14 -20.91
N GLY A 426 -0.72 -15.52 -21.83
CA GLY A 426 -1.10 -15.98 -23.17
C GLY A 426 -1.65 -14.86 -24.06
N ILE A 427 -1.20 -13.61 -23.84
CA ILE A 427 -1.61 -12.42 -24.60
C ILE A 427 -0.39 -11.62 -25.07
N GLN A 428 -0.55 -10.83 -26.11
CA GLN A 428 0.49 -9.89 -26.54
C GLN A 428 0.35 -8.59 -25.77
N ILE A 429 1.45 -8.10 -25.18
CA ILE A 429 1.54 -6.84 -24.44
C ILE A 429 2.67 -6.02 -25.05
N SER A 430 2.38 -4.79 -25.46
CA SER A 430 3.41 -3.86 -25.93
C SER A 430 4.03 -3.10 -24.75
N PRO A 431 5.35 -2.84 -24.75
CA PRO A 431 5.95 -1.93 -23.78
C PRO A 431 5.31 -0.53 -23.76
N GLU A 432 4.75 -0.08 -24.88
CA GLU A 432 4.06 1.22 -25.04
C GLU A 432 2.67 1.25 -24.37
N ASP A 433 2.12 0.11 -23.97
CA ASP A 433 0.84 0.05 -23.25
C ASP A 433 0.98 0.56 -21.80
N PHE A 434 2.21 0.55 -21.26
CA PHE A 434 2.51 1.11 -19.93
C PHE A 434 2.77 2.63 -20.03
N LYS A 435 1.72 3.42 -19.69
CA LYS A 435 1.70 4.90 -19.79
C LYS A 435 1.52 5.54 -18.41
#